data_690f5902ff6fce95094b618f4a1cc20c
#
_entry.id   690f5902ff6fce95094b618f4a1cc20c
#
_cell.length_a   1.000
_cell.length_b   1.000
_cell.length_c   1.000
_cell.angle_alpha   90.00
_cell.angle_beta   90.00
_cell.angle_gamma   90.00
#
_symmetry.space_group_name_H-M   'P 1'
#
loop_
_entity.id
_entity.type
_entity.pdbx_description
1 polymer ?
#
loop_
_entity_poly.entity_id
_entity_poly.type
_entity_poly.pdbx_seq_one_letter_code
_entity_poly.pdbx_strand_id
1 'polypeptide(L)'
;MDEKRIVGMAPNAEFAKWAHQETNPEDIFKKPEALDDMLVLDASYGSFAGLFASSILSEMGAEVIRIEPPGGDLARKMSPYGMMVKDSGLAYLTEARNKFHVTLDVATEEGAAIFKRLARKADVVIETFKPG
;
A
#
# COMPACT_ATOMS: atom_id res chain seq x y z
N MET A 1 32.77 -12.54 -11.70
CA MET A 1 31.87 -11.35 -11.69
C MET A 1 32.49 -10.34 -10.75
N ASP A 2 32.96 -9.24 -11.29
CA ASP A 2 33.80 -8.28 -10.57
C ASP A 2 32.93 -7.53 -9.55
N GLU A 3 33.17 -7.76 -8.25
CA GLU A 3 32.43 -7.16 -7.13
C GLU A 3 32.60 -5.62 -7.01
N LYS A 4 33.15 -4.98 -8.03
CA LYS A 4 33.65 -3.61 -7.93
C LYS A 4 32.73 -2.51 -8.43
N ARG A 5 31.44 -2.73 -8.75
CA ARG A 5 30.58 -1.60 -9.13
C ARG A 5 29.12 -1.85 -8.81
N ILE A 6 28.73 -1.54 -7.60
CA ILE A 6 27.42 -0.94 -7.40
C ILE A 6 27.56 0.54 -7.76
N VAL A 7 26.91 0.92 -8.85
CA VAL A 7 26.73 2.25 -9.42
C VAL A 7 27.37 3.39 -8.60
N GLY A 8 28.60 3.77 -8.98
CA GLY A 8 29.19 5.06 -8.58
C GLY A 8 29.77 5.18 -7.16
N MET A 9 29.70 4.15 -6.33
CA MET A 9 30.29 4.19 -4.99
C MET A 9 31.61 3.43 -4.96
N ALA A 10 32.68 4.10 -4.50
CA ALA A 10 33.91 3.41 -4.11
C ALA A 10 33.60 2.42 -2.98
N PRO A 11 34.25 1.25 -2.94
CA PRO A 11 34.06 0.30 -1.84
C PRO A 11 34.50 0.96 -0.54
N ASN A 12 33.52 1.36 0.27
CA ASN A 12 33.74 1.89 1.60
C ASN A 12 33.48 0.76 2.61
N ALA A 13 34.56 0.33 3.28
CA ALA A 13 34.46 -0.74 4.27
C ALA A 13 33.52 -0.39 5.43
N GLU A 14 33.39 0.88 5.79
CA GLU A 14 32.45 1.34 6.82
C GLU A 14 31.00 1.23 6.34
N PHE A 15 30.72 1.59 5.08
CA PHE A 15 29.41 1.43 4.49
C PHE A 15 29.02 -0.05 4.39
N ALA A 16 29.94 -0.91 3.94
CA ALA A 16 29.67 -2.34 3.85
C ALA A 16 29.38 -2.95 5.24
N LYS A 17 30.11 -2.52 6.27
CA LYS A 17 29.88 -2.93 7.65
C LYS A 17 28.52 -2.43 8.17
N TRP A 18 28.21 -1.18 7.93
CA TRP A 18 26.92 -0.59 8.29
C TRP A 18 25.77 -1.31 7.56
N ALA A 19 25.86 -1.48 6.25
CA ALA A 19 24.85 -2.16 5.45
C ALA A 19 24.59 -3.59 5.94
N HIS A 20 25.66 -4.32 6.27
CA HIS A 20 25.53 -5.67 6.81
C HIS A 20 24.86 -5.69 8.18
N GLN A 21 25.19 -4.75 9.06
CA GLN A 21 24.57 -4.64 10.38
C GLN A 21 23.10 -4.24 10.29
N GLU A 22 22.77 -3.28 9.39
CA GLU A 22 21.42 -2.74 9.25
C GLU A 22 20.49 -3.64 8.41
N THR A 23 21.05 -4.51 7.56
CA THR A 23 20.28 -5.38 6.67
C THR A 23 20.36 -6.87 7.04
N ASN A 24 20.76 -7.19 8.27
CA ASN A 24 20.79 -8.58 8.72
C ASN A 24 19.38 -9.19 8.57
N PRO A 25 19.23 -10.29 7.79
CA PRO A 25 17.93 -10.93 7.58
C PRO A 25 17.23 -11.38 8.86
N GLU A 26 17.98 -11.70 9.92
CA GLU A 26 17.42 -12.10 11.20
C GLU A 26 16.75 -10.95 11.96
N ASP A 27 17.14 -9.72 11.66
CA ASP A 27 16.65 -8.52 12.33
C ASP A 27 15.69 -7.69 11.46
N ILE A 28 15.49 -8.07 10.19
CA ILE A 28 14.68 -7.30 9.24
C ILE A 28 13.25 -7.07 9.74
N PHE A 29 12.66 -8.07 10.40
CA PHE A 29 11.31 -8.00 10.95
C PHE A 29 11.24 -7.35 12.35
N LYS A 30 12.39 -6.99 12.92
CA LYS A 30 12.49 -6.30 14.22
C LYS A 30 12.73 -4.81 14.08
N LYS A 31 13.02 -4.34 12.87
CA LYS A 31 13.26 -2.92 12.60
C LYS A 31 11.95 -2.17 12.62
N PRO A 32 11.87 -1.01 13.28
CA PRO A 32 10.73 -0.13 13.14
C PRO A 32 10.67 0.38 11.70
N GLU A 33 9.48 0.41 11.15
CA GLU A 33 9.23 1.01 9.85
C GLU A 33 8.86 2.48 10.03
N ALA A 34 9.01 3.28 8.96
CA ALA A 34 8.86 4.74 9.08
C ALA A 34 7.43 5.16 9.46
N LEU A 35 6.43 4.33 9.18
CA LEU A 35 5.00 4.61 9.37
C LEU A 35 4.29 3.49 10.16
N ASP A 36 5.00 2.75 11.00
CA ASP A 36 4.46 1.58 11.72
C ASP A 36 3.37 1.92 12.76
N ASP A 37 3.26 3.18 13.13
CA ASP A 37 2.24 3.72 14.04
C ASP A 37 1.07 4.40 13.32
N MET A 38 1.04 4.40 11.98
CA MET A 38 0.02 5.08 11.19
C MET A 38 -1.06 4.14 10.67
N LEU A 39 -2.31 4.57 10.84
CA LEU A 39 -3.49 3.92 10.24
C LEU A 39 -4.00 4.75 9.05
N VAL A 40 -4.02 4.13 7.88
CA VAL A 40 -4.50 4.74 6.64
C VAL A 40 -5.81 4.09 6.21
N LEU A 41 -6.84 4.89 5.99
CA LEU A 41 -8.11 4.45 5.39
C LEU A 41 -8.10 4.81 3.90
N ASP A 42 -7.99 3.79 3.05
CA ASP A 42 -8.02 3.95 1.59
C ASP A 42 -9.44 3.73 1.06
N ALA A 43 -10.14 4.80 0.78
CA ALA A 43 -11.46 4.82 0.15
C ALA A 43 -11.40 5.29 -1.31
N SER A 44 -10.24 5.24 -1.95
CA SER A 44 -10.10 5.56 -3.36
C SER A 44 -10.84 4.52 -4.21
N TYR A 45 -11.65 4.98 -5.16
CA TYR A 45 -12.45 4.12 -6.03
C TYR A 45 -12.09 4.35 -7.50
N GLY A 46 -11.84 3.26 -8.22
CA GLY A 46 -11.54 3.32 -9.65
C GLY A 46 -10.29 4.13 -9.99
N SER A 47 -9.42 4.38 -9.03
CA SER A 47 -8.25 5.24 -9.16
C SER A 47 -6.95 4.45 -8.94
N PHE A 48 -6.15 4.35 -9.99
CA PHE A 48 -4.81 3.78 -9.86
C PHE A 48 -3.91 4.68 -8.97
N ALA A 49 -4.05 5.99 -9.07
CA ALA A 49 -3.25 6.92 -8.26
C ALA A 49 -3.52 6.76 -6.76
N GLY A 50 -4.78 6.61 -6.34
CA GLY A 50 -5.13 6.35 -4.95
C GLY A 50 -4.63 4.99 -4.48
N LEU A 51 -4.81 3.95 -5.30
CA LEU A 51 -4.33 2.60 -5.04
C LEU A 51 -2.79 2.57 -4.87
N PHE A 52 -2.07 3.27 -5.74
CA PHE A 52 -0.62 3.39 -5.70
C PHE A 52 -0.13 4.19 -4.49
N ALA A 53 -0.78 5.32 -4.18
CA ALA A 53 -0.41 6.12 -3.01
C ALA A 53 -0.52 5.31 -1.71
N SER A 54 -1.62 4.59 -1.51
CA SER A 54 -1.80 3.74 -0.34
C SER A 54 -0.87 2.52 -0.33
N SER A 55 -0.42 2.04 -1.51
CA SER A 55 0.60 0.99 -1.62
C SER A 55 1.94 1.45 -1.06
N ILE A 56 2.39 2.64 -1.45
CA ILE A 56 3.64 3.22 -0.92
C ILE A 56 3.57 3.36 0.61
N LEU A 57 2.47 3.86 1.15
CA LEU A 57 2.32 4.01 2.60
C LEU A 57 2.37 2.66 3.31
N SER A 58 1.72 1.63 2.76
CA SER A 58 1.76 0.28 3.33
C SER A 58 3.15 -0.36 3.26
N GLU A 59 3.95 -0.05 2.24
CA GLU A 59 5.33 -0.52 2.13
C GLU A 59 6.30 0.22 3.07
N MET A 60 5.89 1.38 3.55
CA MET A 60 6.62 2.14 4.57
C MET A 60 6.19 1.78 6.00
N GLY A 61 5.32 0.79 6.17
CA GLY A 61 4.90 0.25 7.45
C GLY A 61 3.50 0.65 7.91
N ALA A 62 2.82 1.57 7.23
CA ALA A 62 1.47 1.96 7.62
C ALA A 62 0.48 0.79 7.53
N GLU A 63 -0.37 0.65 8.53
CA GLU A 63 -1.54 -0.22 8.44
C GLU A 63 -2.58 0.41 7.51
N VAL A 64 -2.86 -0.24 6.39
CA VAL A 64 -3.80 0.27 5.39
C VAL A 64 -5.06 -0.58 5.35
N ILE A 65 -6.20 0.05 5.60
CA ILE A 65 -7.53 -0.54 5.41
C ILE A 65 -8.13 0.02 4.12
N ARG A 66 -8.23 -0.84 3.11
CA ARG A 66 -8.87 -0.49 1.85
C ARG A 66 -10.35 -0.80 1.86
N ILE A 67 -11.17 0.19 1.58
CA ILE A 67 -12.62 0.07 1.44
C ILE A 67 -12.97 -0.16 -0.02
N GLU A 68 -13.74 -1.22 -0.27
CA GLU A 68 -14.26 -1.52 -1.60
C GLU A 68 -15.78 -1.63 -1.56
N PRO A 69 -16.50 -1.15 -2.59
CA PRO A 69 -17.95 -1.36 -2.66
C PRO A 69 -18.28 -2.83 -2.86
N PRO A 70 -19.53 -3.25 -2.60
CA PRO A 70 -20.05 -4.55 -3.00
C PRO A 70 -19.80 -4.80 -4.50
N GLY A 71 -19.24 -5.96 -4.83
CA GLY A 71 -18.80 -6.28 -6.19
C GLY A 71 -17.36 -5.90 -6.51
N GLY A 72 -16.68 -5.20 -5.63
CA GLY A 72 -15.27 -4.82 -5.74
C GLY A 72 -15.04 -3.49 -6.47
N ASP A 73 -13.82 -3.01 -6.38
CA ASP A 73 -13.38 -1.76 -7.01
C ASP A 73 -13.14 -1.96 -8.52
N LEU A 74 -13.45 -0.95 -9.33
CA LEU A 74 -13.09 -0.91 -10.75
C LEU A 74 -11.57 -1.06 -10.97
N ALA A 75 -10.74 -0.63 -10.04
CA ALA A 75 -9.30 -0.82 -10.08
C ALA A 75 -8.89 -2.29 -10.18
N ARG A 76 -9.74 -3.24 -9.72
CA ARG A 76 -9.51 -4.69 -9.88
C ARG A 76 -9.35 -5.13 -11.33
N LYS A 77 -9.88 -4.37 -12.28
CA LYS A 77 -9.77 -4.64 -13.73
C LYS A 77 -8.61 -3.90 -14.39
N MET A 78 -7.87 -3.07 -13.65
CA MET A 78 -6.73 -2.35 -14.20
C MET A 78 -5.56 -3.28 -14.46
N SER A 79 -5.11 -3.30 -15.69
CA SER A 79 -4.02 -4.17 -16.11
C SER A 79 -3.33 -3.62 -17.35
N PRO A 80 -2.00 -3.58 -17.37
CA PRO A 80 -1.27 -3.34 -18.61
C PRO A 80 -1.56 -4.47 -19.60
N TYR A 81 -1.83 -4.11 -20.84
CA TYR A 81 -2.09 -5.05 -21.93
C TYR A 81 -3.25 -6.03 -21.70
N GLY A 82 -4.17 -5.73 -20.79
CA GLY A 82 -5.29 -6.59 -20.46
C GLY A 82 -4.92 -7.91 -19.77
N MET A 83 -3.72 -8.01 -19.22
CA MET A 83 -3.26 -9.23 -18.52
C MET A 83 -4.01 -9.43 -17.21
N MET A 84 -4.71 -10.55 -17.08
CA MET A 84 -5.53 -10.89 -15.91
C MET A 84 -5.02 -12.17 -15.26
N VAL A 85 -5.06 -12.21 -13.96
CA VAL A 85 -4.87 -13.43 -13.15
C VAL A 85 -6.18 -13.68 -12.40
N LYS A 86 -6.89 -14.73 -12.81
CA LYS A 86 -8.27 -14.97 -12.41
C LYS A 86 -9.12 -13.72 -12.79
N ASP A 87 -9.76 -13.09 -11.82
CA ASP A 87 -10.59 -11.90 -12.03
C ASP A 87 -9.90 -10.57 -11.71
N SER A 88 -8.58 -10.58 -11.49
CA SER A 88 -7.81 -9.41 -11.08
C SER A 88 -6.75 -9.04 -12.09
N GLY A 89 -6.68 -7.76 -12.42
CA GLY A 89 -5.65 -7.19 -13.28
C GLY A 89 -4.29 -7.08 -12.60
N LEU A 90 -3.21 -7.17 -13.37
CA LEU A 90 -1.86 -7.12 -12.82
C LEU A 90 -1.56 -5.83 -12.04
N ALA A 91 -2.01 -4.67 -12.52
CA ALA A 91 -1.81 -3.41 -11.83
C ALA A 91 -2.48 -3.41 -10.44
N TYR A 92 -3.68 -4.00 -10.34
CA TYR A 92 -4.33 -4.15 -9.04
C TYR A 92 -3.55 -5.11 -8.13
N LEU A 93 -3.12 -6.26 -8.64
CA LEU A 93 -2.39 -7.25 -7.84
C LEU A 93 -1.07 -6.71 -7.29
N THR A 94 -0.39 -5.85 -8.05
CA THR A 94 0.85 -5.21 -7.59
C THR A 94 0.59 -4.15 -6.52
N GLU A 95 -0.45 -3.33 -6.68
CA GLU A 95 -0.67 -2.17 -5.81
C GLU A 95 -1.69 -2.42 -4.68
N ALA A 96 -2.40 -3.55 -4.69
CA ALA A 96 -3.34 -3.89 -3.62
C ALA A 96 -2.73 -4.76 -2.51
N ARG A 97 -1.46 -5.16 -2.68
CA ARG A 97 -0.76 -5.97 -1.69
C ARG A 97 -0.55 -5.22 -0.36
N ASN A 98 -0.31 -5.97 0.68
CA ASN A 98 0.01 -5.46 2.02
C ASN A 98 -1.06 -4.53 2.61
N LYS A 99 -2.34 -4.79 2.30
CA LYS A 99 -3.49 -4.03 2.81
C LYS A 99 -4.56 -4.97 3.33
N PHE A 100 -5.31 -4.51 4.31
CA PHE A 100 -6.58 -5.15 4.68
C PHE A 100 -7.68 -4.66 3.75
N HIS A 101 -8.48 -5.59 3.23
CA HIS A 101 -9.58 -5.28 2.32
C HIS A 101 -10.91 -5.51 3.02
N VAL A 102 -11.77 -4.49 3.01
CA VAL A 102 -13.10 -4.51 3.60
C VAL A 102 -14.11 -4.13 2.55
N THR A 103 -15.17 -4.95 2.39
CA THR A 103 -16.31 -4.58 1.55
C THR A 103 -17.29 -3.75 2.36
N LEU A 104 -17.57 -2.54 1.91
CA LEU A 104 -18.46 -1.61 2.57
C LEU A 104 -19.18 -0.73 1.55
N ASP A 105 -20.50 -0.73 1.60
CA ASP A 105 -21.31 0.20 0.80
C ASP A 105 -21.49 1.53 1.55
N VAL A 106 -20.60 2.48 1.25
CA VAL A 106 -20.61 3.82 1.89
C VAL A 106 -21.80 4.68 1.47
N ALA A 107 -22.57 4.27 0.46
CA ALA A 107 -23.80 4.97 0.05
C ALA A 107 -24.99 4.65 0.96
N THR A 108 -24.93 3.58 1.74
CA THR A 108 -25.94 3.25 2.74
C THR A 108 -25.72 4.00 4.04
N GLU A 109 -26.78 4.23 4.81
CA GLU A 109 -26.68 4.89 6.11
C GLU A 109 -25.78 4.09 7.08
N GLU A 110 -25.93 2.77 7.10
CA GLU A 110 -25.13 1.86 7.93
C GLU A 110 -23.67 1.87 7.50
N GLY A 111 -23.40 1.78 6.19
CA GLY A 111 -22.03 1.82 5.65
C GLY A 111 -21.37 3.16 5.90
N ALA A 112 -22.08 4.26 5.72
CA ALA A 112 -21.58 5.59 6.05
C ALA A 112 -21.26 5.75 7.55
N ALA A 113 -22.07 5.18 8.43
CA ALA A 113 -21.82 5.18 9.88
C ALA A 113 -20.55 4.38 10.24
N ILE A 114 -20.35 3.22 9.61
CA ILE A 114 -19.15 2.41 9.80
C ILE A 114 -17.92 3.16 9.26
N PHE A 115 -18.00 3.72 8.05
CA PHE A 115 -16.93 4.51 7.46
C PHE A 115 -16.49 5.67 8.36
N LYS A 116 -17.44 6.45 8.88
CA LYS A 116 -17.17 7.55 9.81
C LYS A 116 -16.47 7.08 11.08
N ARG A 117 -16.79 5.90 11.58
CA ARG A 117 -16.13 5.31 12.76
C ARG A 117 -14.68 4.93 12.44
N LEU A 118 -14.41 4.36 11.27
CA LEU A 118 -13.05 4.06 10.81
C LEU A 118 -12.26 5.34 10.58
N ALA A 119 -12.82 6.31 9.88
CA ALA A 119 -12.17 7.59 9.60
C ALA A 119 -11.78 8.39 10.86
N ARG A 120 -12.53 8.24 11.97
CA ARG A 120 -12.16 8.87 13.24
C ARG A 120 -10.94 8.23 13.90
N LYS A 121 -10.57 7.03 13.51
CA LYS A 121 -9.41 6.30 14.04
C LYS A 121 -8.20 6.40 13.12
N ALA A 122 -8.43 6.68 11.84
CA ALA A 122 -7.38 6.79 10.86
C ALA A 122 -6.63 8.12 10.98
N ASP A 123 -5.32 8.06 10.79
CA ASP A 123 -4.45 9.24 10.72
C ASP A 123 -4.53 9.88 9.34
N VAL A 124 -4.76 9.07 8.31
CA VAL A 124 -4.88 9.51 6.91
C VAL A 124 -6.11 8.87 6.27
N VAL A 125 -6.85 9.66 5.50
CA VAL A 125 -7.93 9.16 4.62
C VAL A 125 -7.57 9.53 3.19
N ILE A 126 -7.50 8.53 2.32
CA ILE A 126 -7.32 8.71 0.88
C ILE A 126 -8.66 8.48 0.21
N GLU A 127 -9.13 9.45 -0.56
CA GLU A 127 -10.40 9.37 -1.29
C GLU A 127 -10.25 9.94 -2.72
N THR A 128 -11.14 9.53 -3.61
CA THR A 128 -11.20 9.99 -4.99
C THR A 128 -12.65 10.21 -5.43
N PHE A 129 -13.52 10.57 -4.49
CA PHE A 129 -14.91 10.85 -4.77
C PHE A 129 -15.06 12.14 -5.59
N LYS A 130 -16.12 12.21 -6.37
CA LYS A 130 -16.44 13.45 -7.08
C LYS A 130 -16.91 14.50 -6.06
N PRO A 131 -16.46 15.75 -6.20
CA PRO A 131 -16.99 16.83 -5.38
C PRO A 131 -18.50 17.01 -5.53
N GLY A 132 -19.21 17.16 -4.44
CA GLY A 132 -20.65 17.41 -4.38
C GLY A 132 -21.46 16.17 -4.17
#